data_73dbb421a930a073d26a05e22499d947
#
_entry.id   73dbb421a930a073d26a05e22499d947
#
_cell.length_a   1.000
_cell.length_b   1.000
_cell.length_c   1.000
_cell.angle_alpha   90.00
_cell.angle_beta   90.00
_cell.angle_gamma   90.00
#
_symmetry.space_group_name_H-M   'P 1'
#
loop_
_entity.id
_entity.type
_entity.pdbx_description
1 polymer ?
#
loop_
_entity_poly.entity_id
_entity_poly.type
_entity_poly.pdbx_seq_one_letter_code
_entity_poly.pdbx_strand_id
1 'polypeptide(L)'
;MAGKNMQKSKVKVVDNFLPQNEFDKIKSVLEGSDIPWYWNEQTIPENRYYDDTPQLCHTFISWDKDGAAIISPFFDIFKSTGCLLKLSAHSLVKFKANLNYRTLENHVGGFHTDFQEQQKNGVTTSILYINTNNGGTQFEDGTRVKSIANRMVTFDCSTKHAPVSCTDEKRRLVVNFNYYKSKEIMEKNYIGKK
;
A
#
# COMPACT_ATOMS: atom_id res chain seq x y z
N MET A 1 -13.37 33.62 -5.85
CA MET A 1 -13.10 32.31 -5.21
C MET A 1 -11.60 32.15 -5.12
N ALA A 2 -11.02 32.24 -3.93
CA ALA A 2 -9.56 32.12 -3.76
C ALA A 2 -9.18 30.63 -3.95
N GLY A 3 -8.43 30.33 -5.01
CA GLY A 3 -7.88 29.01 -5.22
C GLY A 3 -6.98 28.63 -4.04
N LYS A 4 -7.37 27.62 -3.26
CA LYS A 4 -6.46 27.00 -2.29
C LYS A 4 -5.23 26.49 -3.07
N ASN A 5 -4.09 27.13 -2.84
CA ASN A 5 -2.80 26.59 -3.27
C ASN A 5 -2.59 25.25 -2.56
N MET A 6 -2.98 24.14 -3.19
CA MET A 6 -2.73 22.81 -2.64
C MET A 6 -1.23 22.54 -2.69
N GLN A 7 -0.64 22.35 -1.53
CA GLN A 7 0.78 22.02 -1.42
C GLN A 7 1.00 20.66 -2.07
N LYS A 8 1.94 20.59 -3.03
CA LYS A 8 2.23 19.37 -3.78
C LYS A 8 2.68 18.24 -2.85
N SER A 9 2.09 17.06 -2.99
CA SER A 9 2.41 15.89 -2.17
C SER A 9 3.89 15.51 -2.31
N LYS A 10 4.57 15.31 -1.18
CA LYS A 10 5.97 14.83 -1.17
C LYS A 10 5.97 13.33 -1.43
N VAL A 11 5.98 12.95 -2.70
CA VAL A 11 5.96 11.57 -3.15
C VAL A 11 7.34 11.20 -3.70
N LYS A 12 7.95 10.14 -3.17
CA LYS A 12 9.19 9.56 -3.69
C LYS A 12 8.86 8.34 -4.53
N VAL A 13 9.34 8.30 -5.77
CA VAL A 13 9.18 7.17 -6.70
C VAL A 13 10.55 6.58 -7.01
N VAL A 14 10.66 5.25 -6.94
CA VAL A 14 11.88 4.50 -7.25
C VAL A 14 11.51 3.36 -8.20
N ASP A 15 12.00 3.39 -9.42
CA ASP A 15 11.89 2.30 -10.39
C ASP A 15 12.96 1.23 -10.12
N ASN A 16 12.69 0.00 -10.53
CA ASN A 16 13.57 -1.15 -10.29
C ASN A 16 13.99 -1.21 -8.81
N PHE A 17 13.00 -1.15 -7.93
CA PHE A 17 13.23 -1.07 -6.48
C PHE A 17 14.03 -2.25 -5.96
N LEU A 18 13.78 -3.47 -6.44
CA LEU A 18 14.55 -4.67 -6.11
C LEU A 18 15.42 -5.10 -7.32
N PRO A 19 16.50 -5.87 -7.10
CA PRO A 19 17.09 -6.66 -8.19
C PRO A 19 16.00 -7.48 -8.87
N GLN A 20 16.04 -7.58 -10.20
CA GLN A 20 14.94 -8.21 -10.96
C GLN A 20 14.65 -9.65 -10.51
N ASN A 21 15.67 -10.45 -10.28
CA ASN A 21 15.53 -11.83 -9.80
C ASN A 21 14.84 -11.93 -8.42
N GLU A 22 15.06 -10.96 -7.53
CA GLU A 22 14.41 -10.92 -6.21
C GLU A 22 12.96 -10.44 -6.33
N PHE A 23 12.69 -9.46 -7.18
CA PHE A 23 11.35 -9.03 -7.49
C PHE A 23 10.51 -10.15 -8.11
N ASP A 24 11.08 -10.92 -9.04
CA ASP A 24 10.38 -12.02 -9.72
C ASP A 24 9.96 -13.13 -8.75
N LYS A 25 10.72 -13.38 -7.69
CA LYS A 25 10.32 -14.30 -6.61
C LYS A 25 9.06 -13.81 -5.89
N ILE A 26 9.01 -12.53 -5.50
CA ILE A 26 7.82 -11.93 -4.87
C ILE A 26 6.63 -12.00 -5.82
N LYS A 27 6.83 -11.60 -7.07
CA LYS A 27 5.80 -11.61 -8.10
C LYS A 27 5.23 -13.01 -8.31
N SER A 28 6.10 -14.02 -8.43
CA SER A 28 5.70 -15.42 -8.62
C SER A 28 4.82 -15.93 -7.47
N VAL A 29 5.14 -15.59 -6.22
CA VAL A 29 4.31 -15.94 -5.06
C VAL A 29 2.94 -15.26 -5.13
N LEU A 30 2.91 -13.95 -5.41
CA LEU A 30 1.68 -13.16 -5.40
C LEU A 30 0.76 -13.44 -6.59
N GLU A 31 1.31 -13.87 -7.71
CA GLU A 31 0.55 -14.26 -8.90
C GLU A 31 0.23 -15.75 -8.96
N GLY A 32 0.82 -16.53 -8.06
CA GLY A 32 0.61 -17.97 -7.95
C GLY A 32 -0.74 -18.34 -7.37
N SER A 33 -1.02 -19.66 -7.38
CA SER A 33 -2.28 -20.24 -6.90
C SER A 33 -2.30 -20.54 -5.39
N ASP A 34 -1.13 -20.54 -4.74
CA ASP A 34 -1.00 -21.02 -3.36
C ASP A 34 -1.32 -19.93 -2.32
N ILE A 35 -1.18 -18.66 -2.68
CA ILE A 35 -1.50 -17.54 -1.79
C ILE A 35 -3.02 -17.35 -1.69
N PRO A 36 -3.60 -17.41 -0.47
CA PRO A 36 -5.03 -17.18 -0.29
C PRO A 36 -5.35 -15.69 -0.42
N TRP A 37 -6.42 -15.41 -1.16
CA TRP A 37 -6.97 -14.07 -1.32
C TRP A 37 -8.33 -13.99 -0.63
N TYR A 38 -8.51 -12.96 0.20
CA TYR A 38 -9.73 -12.75 0.97
C TYR A 38 -10.52 -11.58 0.40
N TRP A 39 -11.81 -11.76 0.27
CA TRP A 39 -12.71 -10.72 -0.19
C TRP A 39 -12.79 -9.57 0.81
N ASN A 40 -12.64 -8.37 0.32
CA ASN A 40 -12.86 -7.14 1.06
C ASN A 40 -13.87 -6.30 0.30
N GLU A 41 -15.08 -6.20 0.83
CA GLU A 41 -16.21 -5.54 0.19
C GLU A 41 -15.99 -4.04 0.03
N GLN A 42 -15.19 -3.44 0.91
CA GLN A 42 -14.95 -2.00 0.95
C GLN A 42 -13.47 -1.69 1.08
N THR A 43 -12.97 -0.80 0.24
CA THR A 43 -11.60 -0.26 0.37
C THR A 43 -11.55 0.76 1.52
N ILE A 44 -12.64 1.50 1.76
CA ILE A 44 -12.80 2.52 2.81
C ILE A 44 -13.98 2.14 3.70
N PRO A 45 -13.75 1.71 4.97
CA PRO A 45 -14.82 1.21 5.86
C PRO A 45 -15.96 2.20 6.14
N GLU A 46 -15.71 3.50 6.02
CA GLU A 46 -16.66 4.57 6.36
C GLU A 46 -17.49 5.05 5.16
N ASN A 47 -17.10 4.66 3.95
CA ASN A 47 -17.75 5.13 2.71
C ASN A 47 -18.70 4.05 2.16
N ARG A 48 -19.92 3.99 2.66
CA ARG A 48 -20.96 3.04 2.21
C ARG A 48 -21.60 3.43 0.86
N TYR A 49 -21.09 4.41 0.15
CA TYR A 49 -21.69 4.94 -1.07
C TYR A 49 -20.85 4.66 -2.32
N TYR A 50 -21.38 3.85 -3.18
CA TYR A 50 -21.28 3.68 -4.67
C TYR A 50 -19.92 3.77 -5.40
N ASP A 51 -18.88 4.40 -4.86
CA ASP A 51 -17.58 4.56 -5.55
C ASP A 51 -16.47 3.64 -5.02
N ASP A 52 -16.79 2.76 -4.08
CA ASP A 52 -15.81 1.86 -3.48
C ASP A 52 -15.83 0.51 -4.19
N THR A 53 -14.86 0.28 -5.05
CA THR A 53 -14.71 -0.99 -5.73
C THR A 53 -14.20 -2.06 -4.76
N PRO A 54 -14.84 -3.23 -4.69
CA PRO A 54 -14.36 -4.34 -3.87
C PRO A 54 -12.96 -4.78 -4.34
N GLN A 55 -12.20 -5.35 -3.42
CA GLN A 55 -10.88 -5.87 -3.71
C GLN A 55 -10.64 -7.19 -3.00
N LEU A 56 -9.70 -7.96 -3.53
CA LEU A 56 -9.12 -9.08 -2.79
C LEU A 56 -7.89 -8.60 -2.05
N CYS A 57 -7.67 -9.08 -0.84
CA CYS A 57 -6.48 -8.77 -0.08
C CYS A 57 -5.87 -10.01 0.58
N HIS A 58 -4.55 -9.96 0.79
CA HIS A 58 -3.81 -10.88 1.62
C HIS A 58 -3.00 -10.08 2.64
N THR A 59 -3.28 -10.29 3.93
CA THR A 59 -2.57 -9.60 5.01
C THR A 59 -1.36 -10.44 5.45
N PHE A 60 -0.17 -9.88 5.36
CA PHE A 60 1.07 -10.54 5.78
C PHE A 60 1.37 -10.37 7.26
N ILE A 61 1.01 -9.20 7.83
CA ILE A 61 1.08 -8.93 9.25
C ILE A 61 -0.18 -8.19 9.67
N SER A 62 -0.83 -8.69 10.70
CA SER A 62 -1.88 -8.04 11.46
C SER A 62 -1.62 -8.20 12.96
N TRP A 63 -2.39 -7.50 13.76
CA TRP A 63 -2.31 -7.54 15.21
C TRP A 63 -3.66 -7.98 15.75
N ASP A 64 -3.67 -8.95 16.67
CA ASP A 64 -4.89 -9.36 17.32
C ASP A 64 -5.33 -8.34 18.39
N LYS A 65 -6.47 -8.62 19.04
CA LYS A 65 -7.03 -7.75 20.09
C LYS A 65 -6.12 -7.59 21.31
N ASP A 66 -5.21 -8.51 21.55
CA ASP A 66 -4.29 -8.53 22.68
C ASP A 66 -2.90 -7.95 22.30
N GLY A 67 -2.75 -7.49 21.04
CA GLY A 67 -1.52 -6.89 20.52
C GLY A 67 -0.47 -7.92 20.09
N ALA A 68 -0.83 -9.20 19.93
CA ALA A 68 0.07 -10.19 19.38
C ALA A 68 0.07 -10.14 17.85
N ALA A 69 1.25 -10.33 17.26
CA ALA A 69 1.40 -10.34 15.81
C ALA A 69 0.89 -11.65 15.20
N ILE A 70 -0.01 -11.53 14.22
CA ILE A 70 -0.42 -12.63 13.34
C ILE A 70 0.36 -12.49 12.05
N ILE A 71 1.21 -13.48 11.74
CA ILE A 71 2.13 -13.45 10.60
C ILE A 71 1.73 -14.56 9.61
N SER A 72 1.49 -14.15 8.36
CA SER A 72 1.25 -15.09 7.26
C SER A 72 2.53 -15.89 6.93
N PRO A 73 2.43 -17.18 6.57
CA PRO A 73 3.57 -17.97 6.09
C PRO A 73 4.18 -17.39 4.82
N PHE A 74 3.44 -16.61 4.03
CA PHE A 74 3.95 -15.93 2.83
C PHE A 74 4.75 -14.66 3.13
N PHE A 75 4.88 -14.25 4.39
CA PHE A 75 5.66 -13.09 4.79
C PHE A 75 7.16 -13.25 4.51
N ASP A 76 7.68 -14.46 4.64
CA ASP A 76 9.12 -14.73 4.55
C ASP A 76 9.72 -14.43 3.16
N ILE A 77 8.91 -14.40 2.10
CA ILE A 77 9.38 -13.98 0.77
C ILE A 77 9.95 -12.57 0.78
N PHE A 78 9.40 -11.66 1.57
CA PHE A 78 9.86 -10.27 1.66
C PHE A 78 11.15 -10.11 2.48
N LYS A 79 11.41 -11.03 3.40
CA LYS A 79 12.71 -11.11 4.12
C LYS A 79 13.78 -11.70 3.21
N SER A 80 13.52 -12.86 2.63
CA SER A 80 14.48 -13.61 1.82
C SER A 80 14.94 -12.87 0.57
N THR A 81 14.08 -12.01 -0.01
CA THR A 81 14.41 -11.15 -1.15
C THR A 81 15.07 -9.82 -0.75
N GLY A 82 15.32 -9.59 0.53
CA GLY A 82 15.87 -8.32 1.02
C GLY A 82 14.93 -7.10 0.87
N CYS A 83 13.67 -7.32 0.52
CA CYS A 83 12.69 -6.24 0.31
C CYS A 83 12.53 -5.38 1.56
N LEU A 84 12.34 -6.00 2.73
CA LEU A 84 12.17 -5.28 4.00
C LEU A 84 13.44 -4.53 4.41
N LEU A 85 14.62 -5.10 4.16
CA LEU A 85 15.88 -4.43 4.43
C LEU A 85 16.04 -3.18 3.57
N LYS A 86 15.75 -3.26 2.27
CA LYS A 86 15.82 -2.13 1.34
C LYS A 86 14.79 -1.05 1.65
N LEU A 87 13.63 -1.42 2.17
CA LEU A 87 12.61 -0.50 2.66
C LEU A 87 13.09 0.32 3.86
N SER A 88 14.08 -0.17 4.61
CA SER A 88 14.59 0.43 5.85
C SER A 88 13.48 0.63 6.89
N ALA A 89 12.58 -0.34 7.00
CA ALA A 89 11.51 -0.33 7.98
C ALA A 89 12.06 -0.73 9.36
N HIS A 90 11.90 0.13 10.36
CA HIS A 90 12.22 -0.21 11.75
C HIS A 90 11.13 -1.10 12.37
N SER A 91 9.88 -0.75 12.16
CA SER A 91 8.72 -1.50 12.66
C SER A 91 7.57 -1.44 11.67
N LEU A 92 7.05 -2.61 11.31
CA LEU A 92 5.86 -2.73 10.45
C LEU A 92 4.60 -2.53 11.29
N VAL A 93 3.70 -1.68 10.80
CA VAL A 93 2.39 -1.39 11.42
C VAL A 93 1.29 -2.17 10.71
N LYS A 94 1.31 -2.16 9.37
CA LYS A 94 0.37 -2.88 8.51
C LYS A 94 1.08 -3.30 7.25
N PHE A 95 0.84 -4.52 6.81
CA PHE A 95 1.48 -5.06 5.63
C PHE A 95 0.53 -5.99 4.91
N LYS A 96 0.10 -5.61 3.70
CA LYS A 96 -0.86 -6.38 2.91
C LYS A 96 -0.64 -6.23 1.41
N ALA A 97 -1.02 -7.26 0.65
CA ALA A 97 -1.23 -7.14 -0.79
C ALA A 97 -2.71 -6.85 -1.09
N ASN A 98 -2.93 -6.05 -2.14
CA ASN A 98 -4.26 -5.76 -2.67
C ASN A 98 -4.31 -6.12 -4.15
N LEU A 99 -5.35 -6.85 -4.54
CA LEU A 99 -5.66 -7.21 -5.91
C LEU A 99 -7.00 -6.57 -6.28
N ASN A 100 -6.97 -5.67 -7.26
CA ASN A 100 -8.16 -5.07 -7.86
C ASN A 100 -8.36 -5.66 -9.24
N TYR A 101 -9.60 -6.02 -9.58
CA TYR A 101 -9.95 -6.47 -10.92
C TYR A 101 -9.92 -5.33 -11.93
N ARG A 102 -9.78 -5.71 -13.19
CA ARG A 102 -9.97 -4.82 -14.34
C ARG A 102 -11.37 -4.24 -14.35
N THR A 103 -11.48 -2.98 -14.72
CA THR A 103 -12.75 -2.28 -14.98
C THR A 103 -12.88 -1.94 -16.47
N LEU A 104 -14.07 -1.57 -16.92
CA LEU A 104 -14.29 -1.16 -18.32
C LEU A 104 -13.60 0.16 -18.65
N GLU A 105 -13.53 1.06 -17.65
CA GLU A 105 -12.86 2.36 -17.73
C GLU A 105 -11.93 2.53 -16.53
N ASN A 106 -10.90 3.37 -16.64
CA ASN A 106 -10.08 3.69 -15.48
C ASN A 106 -10.92 4.44 -14.43
N HIS A 107 -11.15 3.81 -13.31
CA HIS A 107 -11.88 4.38 -12.19
C HIS A 107 -10.90 4.82 -11.10
N VAL A 108 -11.07 6.04 -10.60
CA VAL A 108 -10.37 6.54 -9.41
C VAL A 108 -11.24 6.23 -8.21
N GLY A 109 -10.77 5.36 -7.34
CA GLY A 109 -11.47 5.01 -6.10
C GLY A 109 -11.54 6.17 -5.12
N GLY A 110 -12.13 5.91 -3.96
CA GLY A 110 -12.25 6.93 -2.91
C GLY A 110 -10.88 7.37 -2.35
N PHE A 111 -10.69 8.69 -2.19
CA PHE A 111 -9.52 9.24 -1.53
C PHE A 111 -9.55 8.94 -0.03
N HIS A 112 -8.48 8.34 0.47
CA HIS A 112 -8.35 7.95 1.87
C HIS A 112 -6.92 8.10 2.37
N THR A 113 -6.78 7.95 3.66
CA THR A 113 -5.50 7.70 4.33
C THR A 113 -5.55 6.31 4.94
N ASP A 114 -4.41 5.60 5.03
CA ASP A 114 -4.36 4.22 5.53
C ASP A 114 -4.74 4.10 7.02
N PHE A 115 -4.73 5.20 7.76
CA PHE A 115 -4.99 5.25 9.19
C PHE A 115 -5.89 6.42 9.57
N GLN A 116 -6.60 6.31 10.70
CA GLN A 116 -7.33 7.42 11.31
C GLN A 116 -6.35 8.47 11.86
N GLU A 117 -6.83 9.74 12.02
CA GLU A 117 -6.01 10.89 12.43
C GLU A 117 -5.06 10.61 13.61
N GLN A 118 -5.53 9.86 14.60
CA GLN A 118 -4.78 9.59 15.84
C GLN A 118 -3.61 8.60 15.64
N GLN A 119 -3.54 7.89 14.51
CA GLN A 119 -2.57 6.84 14.23
C GLN A 119 -1.53 7.25 13.17
N LYS A 120 -1.66 8.44 12.57
CA LYS A 120 -0.87 8.87 11.40
C LYS A 120 0.55 9.33 11.73
N ASN A 121 0.83 9.72 12.98
CA ASN A 121 2.07 10.40 13.31
C ASN A 121 3.31 9.55 13.05
N GLY A 122 4.13 9.98 12.08
CA GLY A 122 5.42 9.39 11.77
C GLY A 122 5.39 8.06 11.01
N VAL A 123 4.20 7.56 10.66
CA VAL A 123 4.08 6.36 9.81
C VAL A 123 4.34 6.73 8.37
N THR A 124 5.11 5.90 7.70
CA THR A 124 5.37 6.00 6.26
C THR A 124 4.57 4.95 5.54
N THR A 125 3.94 5.33 4.42
CA THR A 125 3.32 4.40 3.47
C THR A 125 4.25 4.19 2.29
N SER A 126 4.44 2.93 1.90
CA SER A 126 5.08 2.55 0.64
C SER A 126 4.23 1.55 -0.11
N ILE A 127 4.13 1.72 -1.44
CA ILE A 127 3.38 0.83 -2.32
C ILE A 127 4.34 0.27 -3.38
N LEU A 128 4.52 -1.05 -3.39
CA LEU A 128 5.25 -1.77 -4.43
C LEU A 128 4.25 -2.26 -5.47
N TYR A 129 4.41 -1.82 -6.73
CA TYR A 129 3.60 -2.32 -7.84
C TYR A 129 4.16 -3.64 -8.35
N ILE A 130 3.30 -4.66 -8.43
CA ILE A 130 3.71 -6.02 -8.80
C ILE A 130 3.58 -6.25 -10.31
N ASN A 131 2.62 -5.61 -10.95
CA ASN A 131 2.45 -5.70 -12.41
C ASN A 131 2.34 -4.33 -13.05
N THR A 132 2.78 -4.25 -14.30
CA THR A 132 2.58 -3.06 -15.13
C THR A 132 1.18 -3.06 -15.71
N ASN A 133 0.49 -1.92 -15.59
CA ASN A 133 -0.83 -1.69 -16.18
C ASN A 133 -1.11 -0.18 -16.27
N ASN A 134 -2.18 0.22 -16.95
CA ASN A 134 -2.56 1.62 -17.12
C ASN A 134 -3.25 2.26 -15.90
N GLY A 135 -3.42 1.50 -14.80
CA GLY A 135 -3.85 2.00 -13.51
C GLY A 135 -2.73 2.70 -12.74
N GLY A 136 -2.92 2.83 -11.42
CA GLY A 136 -1.91 3.49 -10.58
C GLY A 136 -2.40 3.92 -9.21
N THR A 137 -1.78 4.98 -8.68
CA THR A 137 -2.18 5.67 -7.46
C THR A 137 -2.33 7.16 -7.76
N GLN A 138 -3.49 7.71 -7.43
CA GLN A 138 -3.82 9.13 -7.56
C GLN A 138 -3.73 9.80 -6.19
N PHE A 139 -3.08 10.97 -6.11
CA PHE A 139 -3.03 11.80 -4.91
C PHE A 139 -4.03 12.96 -5.02
N GLU A 140 -4.50 13.48 -3.88
CA GLU A 140 -5.52 14.54 -3.82
C GLU A 140 -5.08 15.84 -4.52
N ASP A 141 -3.78 16.08 -4.60
CA ASP A 141 -3.18 17.24 -5.30
C ASP A 141 -3.12 17.08 -6.83
N GLY A 142 -3.67 16.01 -7.39
CA GLY A 142 -3.65 15.70 -8.82
C GLY A 142 -2.42 14.90 -9.27
N THR A 143 -1.41 14.70 -8.43
CA THR A 143 -0.25 13.83 -8.76
C THR A 143 -0.72 12.40 -8.99
N ARG A 144 -0.25 11.78 -10.07
CA ARG A 144 -0.55 10.38 -10.41
C ARG A 144 0.73 9.58 -10.61
N VAL A 145 0.83 8.43 -9.95
CA VAL A 145 1.92 7.46 -10.13
C VAL A 145 1.36 6.23 -10.85
N LYS A 146 1.91 5.94 -12.03
CA LYS A 146 1.52 4.78 -12.85
C LYS A 146 1.97 3.47 -12.22
N SER A 147 1.16 2.44 -12.36
CA SER A 147 1.49 1.06 -12.00
C SER A 147 2.53 0.50 -12.97
N ILE A 148 3.77 0.42 -12.53
CA ILE A 148 4.89 -0.20 -13.26
C ILE A 148 5.49 -1.27 -12.36
N ALA A 149 5.65 -2.48 -12.86
CA ALA A 149 6.25 -3.59 -12.12
C ALA A 149 7.60 -3.19 -11.51
N ASN A 150 7.85 -3.59 -10.25
CA ASN A 150 9.06 -3.25 -9.49
C ASN A 150 9.26 -1.74 -9.23
N ARG A 151 8.19 -0.94 -9.32
CA ARG A 151 8.19 0.47 -8.87
C ARG A 151 7.74 0.54 -7.43
N MET A 152 8.47 1.31 -6.62
CA MET A 152 8.09 1.66 -5.26
C MET A 152 7.70 3.13 -5.20
N VAL A 153 6.54 3.45 -4.66
CA VAL A 153 6.14 4.80 -4.29
C VAL A 153 6.09 4.92 -2.78
N THR A 154 6.67 5.99 -2.23
CA THR A 154 6.74 6.24 -0.78
C THR A 154 6.28 7.64 -0.44
N PHE A 155 5.43 7.77 0.58
CA PHE A 155 4.86 9.04 1.04
C PHE A 155 4.49 8.98 2.52
N ASP A 156 4.16 10.11 3.10
CA ASP A 156 3.64 10.19 4.46
C ASP A 156 2.24 9.58 4.52
N CYS A 157 1.94 8.74 5.52
CA CYS A 157 0.66 8.03 5.61
C CYS A 157 -0.56 8.96 5.78
N SER A 158 -0.35 10.23 6.15
CA SER A 158 -1.39 11.26 6.19
C SER A 158 -1.76 11.80 4.80
N THR A 159 -0.98 11.44 3.77
CA THR A 159 -1.25 11.88 2.39
C THR A 159 -2.45 11.13 1.83
N LYS A 160 -3.50 11.85 1.49
CA LYS A 160 -4.69 11.28 0.86
C LYS A 160 -4.37 10.80 -0.54
N HIS A 161 -4.72 9.54 -0.78
CA HIS A 161 -4.50 8.86 -2.04
C HIS A 161 -5.65 7.92 -2.38
N ALA A 162 -5.76 7.56 -3.64
CA ALA A 162 -6.79 6.65 -4.16
C ALA A 162 -6.17 5.65 -5.13
N PRO A 163 -6.64 4.38 -5.16
CA PRO A 163 -6.29 3.45 -6.21
C PRO A 163 -6.94 3.89 -7.53
N VAL A 164 -6.22 3.70 -8.63
CA VAL A 164 -6.77 3.83 -9.98
C VAL A 164 -6.80 2.44 -10.61
N SER A 165 -7.98 1.99 -11.03
CA SER A 165 -8.17 0.69 -11.68
C SER A 165 -7.43 0.61 -13.01
N CYS A 166 -7.24 -0.60 -13.52
CA CYS A 166 -6.68 -0.84 -14.87
C CYS A 166 -7.76 -1.33 -15.82
N THR A 167 -7.51 -1.14 -17.12
CA THR A 167 -8.37 -1.61 -18.21
C THR A 167 -7.66 -2.56 -19.18
N ASP A 168 -6.34 -2.54 -19.19
CA ASP A 168 -5.45 -3.24 -20.12
C ASP A 168 -4.92 -4.59 -19.60
N GLU A 169 -4.99 -4.81 -18.28
CA GLU A 169 -4.57 -6.05 -17.63
C GLU A 169 -5.73 -6.68 -16.85
N LYS A 170 -5.68 -8.00 -16.58
CA LYS A 170 -6.74 -8.69 -15.82
C LYS A 170 -6.92 -8.16 -14.43
N ARG A 171 -5.85 -7.65 -13.82
CA ARG A 171 -5.79 -7.18 -12.44
C ARG A 171 -4.71 -6.11 -12.26
N ARG A 172 -4.90 -5.28 -11.24
CA ARG A 172 -3.87 -4.44 -10.65
C ARG A 172 -3.48 -5.06 -9.31
N LEU A 173 -2.20 -5.36 -9.14
CA LEU A 173 -1.67 -6.00 -7.94
C LEU A 173 -0.59 -5.13 -7.31
N VAL A 174 -0.74 -4.83 -6.03
CA VAL A 174 0.18 -4.00 -5.25
C VAL A 174 0.41 -4.57 -3.86
N VAL A 175 1.54 -4.21 -3.27
CA VAL A 175 1.85 -4.49 -1.86
C VAL A 175 2.00 -3.19 -1.10
N ASN A 176 1.20 -3.01 -0.05
CA ASN A 176 1.20 -1.84 0.82
C ASN A 176 1.98 -2.14 2.10
N PHE A 177 2.94 -1.29 2.40
CA PHE A 177 3.74 -1.29 3.63
C PHE A 177 3.45 -0.02 4.42
N ASN A 178 3.04 -0.16 5.66
CA ASN A 178 2.92 0.95 6.60
C ASN A 178 3.89 0.67 7.76
N TYR A 179 4.82 1.59 7.99
CA TYR A 179 5.93 1.33 8.90
C TYR A 179 6.54 2.61 9.49
N TYR A 180 7.22 2.46 10.62
CA TYR A 180 8.10 3.49 11.17
C TYR A 180 9.51 3.33 10.65
N LYS A 181 10.16 4.44 10.28
CA LYS A 181 11.54 4.46 9.77
C LYS A 181 12.59 4.40 10.88
N SER A 182 12.25 4.82 12.11
CA SER A 182 13.16 4.79 13.24
C SER A 182 12.44 4.48 14.53
N LYS A 183 13.21 3.97 15.50
CA LYS A 183 12.75 3.72 16.88
C LYS A 183 12.30 5.01 17.57
N GLU A 184 13.05 6.08 17.41
CA GLU A 184 12.73 7.40 17.98
C GLU A 184 11.35 7.91 17.56
N ILE A 185 11.05 7.83 16.25
CA ILE A 185 9.76 8.24 15.70
C ILE A 185 8.65 7.36 16.26
N MET A 186 8.87 6.06 16.35
CA MET A 186 7.92 5.11 16.89
C MET A 186 7.63 5.43 18.38
N GLU A 187 8.65 5.54 19.20
CA GLU A 187 8.52 5.78 20.64
C GLU A 187 7.84 7.12 20.95
N LYS A 188 8.23 8.19 20.27
CA LYS A 188 7.60 9.52 20.41
C LYS A 188 6.09 9.48 20.15
N ASN A 189 5.64 8.63 19.26
CA ASN A 189 4.23 8.55 18.89
C ASN A 189 3.44 7.50 19.66
N TYR A 190 4.10 6.50 20.24
CA TYR A 190 3.48 5.44 21.04
C TYR A 190 3.44 5.79 22.55
N ILE A 191 4.48 6.42 23.08
CA ILE A 191 4.63 6.71 24.53
C ILE A 191 3.88 7.98 24.94
N GLY A 192 3.56 8.87 24.03
CA GLY A 192 2.79 10.10 24.30
C GLY A 192 1.30 9.90 24.60
N LYS A 193 0.83 8.65 24.73
CA LYS A 193 -0.58 8.29 24.96
C LYS A 193 -0.81 7.45 26.21
N LYS A 194 0.03 7.62 27.24
CA LYS A 194 -0.28 7.12 28.58
C LYS A 194 -0.91 8.21 29.43
#